data_0471c8e5e291a9c67cb7c490d1420fe2
#
_entry.id   0471c8e5e291a9c67cb7c490d1420fe2
#
_cell.length_a   1.000
_cell.length_b   1.000
_cell.length_c   1.000
_cell.angle_alpha   90.00
_cell.angle_beta   90.00
_cell.angle_gamma   90.00
#
_symmetry.space_group_name_H-M   'P 1'
#
loop_
_entity.id
_entity.type
_entity.pdbx_description
1 polymer ?
#
loop_
_entity_poly.entity_id
_entity_poly.type
_entity_poly.pdbx_seq_one_letter_code
_entity_poly.pdbx_strand_id
1 'polypeptide(L)'
;METFLNLFLIVMALGGFFLAIFIFTSKRKAKPIACPMDGHCDAVVRSEFSKFFGIPIEILGILYYATIVLAYSVFYFRSDLAIPLVAFSKFGLTFFSFLFSLYLTFIQAFSLKQWCVWCLTSAGLSSFIFLSNIFYVKFGFVSIPAEVFEEVYEVLVVGHLLSTGLGFGASIIGMIMLWKFIKDFKVSVFEADIMRTIIQVIWFATFILILSGFGLYFSGEGVDNILIKAGIVFVLVVVSAVLNLIILPKMIKRSLLFMGGGNVSVSPAVSRASLLLNSLVVLAWVCILIFSVKI
;
A
#
# COMPACT_ATOMS: atom_id res chain seq x y z
N MET A 1 -4.56 -25.95 20.15
CA MET A 1 -3.64 -25.30 19.17
C MET A 1 -4.16 -23.92 18.79
N GLU A 2 -5.45 -23.76 18.48
CA GLU A 2 -6.07 -22.47 18.16
C GLU A 2 -5.92 -21.40 19.25
N THR A 3 -6.20 -21.76 20.49
CA THR A 3 -6.10 -20.84 21.65
C THR A 3 -4.70 -20.25 21.82
N PHE A 4 -3.68 -21.12 21.68
CA PHE A 4 -2.29 -20.72 21.77
C PHE A 4 -1.91 -19.75 20.63
N LEU A 5 -2.36 -20.04 19.41
CA LEU A 5 -2.05 -19.20 18.24
C LEU A 5 -2.78 -17.85 18.32
N ASN A 6 -4.03 -17.82 18.76
CA ASN A 6 -4.78 -16.58 19.01
C ASN A 6 -4.06 -15.70 20.04
N LEU A 7 -3.64 -16.28 21.17
CA LEU A 7 -2.91 -15.55 22.21
C LEU A 7 -1.58 -15.02 21.68
N PHE A 8 -0.85 -15.83 20.91
CA PHE A 8 0.40 -15.43 20.29
C PHE A 8 0.21 -14.25 19.31
N LEU A 9 -0.83 -14.27 18.49
CA LEU A 9 -1.15 -13.17 17.57
C LEU A 9 -1.56 -11.89 18.31
N ILE A 10 -2.28 -12.00 19.43
CA ILE A 10 -2.58 -10.85 20.31
C ILE A 10 -1.27 -10.23 20.82
N VAL A 11 -0.32 -11.05 21.30
CA VAL A 11 0.97 -10.57 21.81
C VAL A 11 1.76 -9.87 20.69
N MET A 12 1.81 -10.45 19.49
CA MET A 12 2.47 -9.83 18.33
C MET A 12 1.82 -8.51 17.93
N ALA A 13 0.50 -8.44 17.91
CA ALA A 13 -0.23 -7.22 17.61
C ALA A 13 -0.04 -6.15 18.70
N LEU A 14 0.00 -6.51 19.98
CA LEU A 14 0.36 -5.61 21.07
C LEU A 14 1.78 -5.07 20.90
N GLY A 15 2.73 -5.91 20.53
CA GLY A 15 4.10 -5.48 20.22
C GLY A 15 4.13 -4.42 19.12
N GLY A 16 3.40 -4.65 18.03
CA GLY A 16 3.26 -3.67 16.93
C GLY A 16 2.57 -2.37 17.35
N PHE A 17 1.54 -2.48 18.20
CA PHE A 17 0.82 -1.34 18.75
C PHE A 17 1.73 -0.43 19.60
N PHE A 18 2.46 -1.01 20.54
CA PHE A 18 3.41 -0.24 21.37
C PHE A 18 4.54 0.35 20.55
N LEU A 19 5.03 -0.38 19.55
CA LEU A 19 6.03 0.12 18.63
C LEU A 19 5.53 1.35 17.84
N ALA A 20 4.30 1.30 17.32
CA ALA A 20 3.71 2.43 16.61
C ALA A 20 3.50 3.65 17.53
N ILE A 21 3.06 3.44 18.78
CA ILE A 21 2.96 4.50 19.80
C ILE A 21 4.35 5.07 20.12
N PHE A 22 5.36 4.23 20.28
CA PHE A 22 6.73 4.69 20.55
C PHE A 22 7.23 5.62 19.44
N ILE A 23 7.08 5.23 18.17
CA ILE A 23 7.49 6.06 17.03
C ILE A 23 6.69 7.37 17.02
N PHE A 24 5.37 7.30 17.17
CA PHE A 24 4.48 8.47 17.19
C PHE A 24 4.86 9.47 18.29
N THR A 25 5.05 9.01 19.52
CA THR A 25 5.39 9.86 20.65
C THR A 25 6.78 10.47 20.53
N SER A 26 7.77 9.71 20.05
CA SER A 26 9.13 10.20 19.81
C SER A 26 9.15 11.27 18.73
N LYS A 27 8.42 11.05 17.64
CA LYS A 27 8.29 12.04 16.57
C LYS A 27 7.61 13.32 17.03
N ARG A 28 6.54 13.22 17.83
CA ARG A 28 5.78 14.37 18.35
C ARG A 28 6.60 15.20 19.34
N LYS A 29 7.46 14.56 20.15
CA LYS A 29 8.35 15.22 21.09
C LYS A 29 9.62 15.76 20.44
N ALA A 30 9.75 15.70 19.12
CA ALA A 30 10.93 16.10 18.35
C ALA A 30 12.24 15.45 18.85
N LYS A 31 12.15 14.30 19.56
CA LYS A 31 13.32 13.55 20.02
C LYS A 31 13.90 12.72 18.89
N PRO A 32 15.24 12.65 18.75
CA PRO A 32 15.86 11.73 17.79
C PRO A 32 15.48 10.28 18.14
N ILE A 33 15.10 9.51 17.14
CA ILE A 33 14.76 8.10 17.33
C ILE A 33 16.05 7.30 17.23
N ALA A 34 16.50 6.76 18.37
CA ALA A 34 17.64 5.85 18.40
C ALA A 34 17.34 4.61 17.54
N CYS A 35 18.24 4.31 16.62
CA CYS A 35 18.12 3.17 15.73
C CYS A 35 19.11 2.10 16.15
N PRO A 36 18.67 0.85 16.39
CA PRO A 36 19.59 -0.27 16.54
C PRO A 36 20.40 -0.49 15.26
N MET A 37 21.58 -1.09 15.38
CA MET A 37 22.39 -1.53 14.24
C MET A 37 22.74 -0.44 13.22
N ASP A 38 23.13 0.76 13.69
CA ASP A 38 23.54 1.90 12.84
C ASP A 38 22.53 2.29 11.73
N GLY A 39 21.24 1.96 11.91
CA GLY A 39 20.18 2.35 10.98
C GLY A 39 19.88 3.85 11.03
N HIS A 40 19.16 4.35 10.03
CA HIS A 40 18.79 5.77 9.90
C HIS A 40 17.31 6.00 10.23
N CYS A 41 16.84 5.49 11.38
CA CYS A 41 15.43 5.51 11.78
C CYS A 41 14.82 6.91 11.77
N ASP A 42 15.50 7.90 12.33
CA ASP A 42 14.98 9.27 12.41
C ASP A 42 14.78 9.88 11.03
N ALA A 43 15.73 9.66 10.11
CA ALA A 43 15.65 10.14 8.74
C ALA A 43 14.48 9.51 7.97
N VAL A 44 14.24 8.20 8.14
CA VAL A 44 13.13 7.49 7.49
C VAL A 44 11.78 7.94 8.04
N VAL A 45 11.64 8.00 9.36
CA VAL A 45 10.37 8.33 10.04
C VAL A 45 9.98 9.81 9.82
N ARG A 46 10.94 10.70 9.58
CA ARG A 46 10.69 12.12 9.27
C ARG A 46 10.73 12.45 7.78
N SER A 47 10.90 11.45 6.93
CA SER A 47 10.93 11.64 5.48
C SER A 47 9.58 12.16 4.93
N GLU A 48 9.62 12.63 3.70
CA GLU A 48 8.41 13.00 2.94
C GLU A 48 7.39 11.86 2.78
N PHE A 49 7.85 10.60 2.87
CA PHE A 49 7.00 9.41 2.84
C PHE A 49 6.43 9.02 4.19
N SER A 50 6.64 9.80 5.24
CA SER A 50 6.14 9.51 6.59
C SER A 50 4.66 9.84 6.79
N LYS A 51 3.97 10.30 5.73
CA LYS A 51 2.54 10.58 5.71
C LYS A 51 1.88 9.92 4.50
N PHE A 52 0.69 9.39 4.70
CA PHE A 52 -0.16 8.86 3.65
C PHE A 52 -1.49 9.62 3.68
N PHE A 53 -1.87 10.30 2.59
CA PHE A 53 -2.98 11.26 2.54
C PHE A 53 -2.95 12.31 3.67
N GLY A 54 -1.76 12.80 4.01
CA GLY A 54 -1.59 13.77 5.11
C GLY A 54 -1.60 13.16 6.52
N ILE A 55 -2.04 11.91 6.67
CA ILE A 55 -2.09 11.20 7.95
C ILE A 55 -0.70 10.57 8.23
N PRO A 56 -0.11 10.80 9.40
CA PRO A 56 1.12 10.11 9.81
C PRO A 56 0.94 8.59 9.78
N ILE A 57 1.91 7.88 9.17
CA ILE A 57 1.84 6.40 9.00
C ILE A 57 1.76 5.70 10.36
N GLU A 58 2.34 6.28 11.39
CA GLU A 58 2.30 5.73 12.75
C GLU A 58 0.87 5.65 13.29
N ILE A 59 0.00 6.61 12.94
CA ILE A 59 -1.42 6.58 13.33
C ILE A 59 -2.13 5.43 12.63
N LEU A 60 -1.86 5.21 11.35
CA LEU A 60 -2.42 4.06 10.61
C LEU A 60 -1.96 2.74 11.24
N GLY A 61 -0.70 2.66 11.67
CA GLY A 61 -0.17 1.52 12.40
C GLY A 61 -0.86 1.30 13.75
N ILE A 62 -1.07 2.35 14.54
CA ILE A 62 -1.78 2.28 15.82
C ILE A 62 -3.20 1.75 15.60
N LEU A 63 -3.94 2.31 14.63
CA LEU A 63 -5.30 1.88 14.31
C LEU A 63 -5.34 0.42 13.85
N TYR A 64 -4.45 0.03 12.96
CA TYR A 64 -4.34 -1.33 12.47
C TYR A 64 -4.11 -2.32 13.61
N TYR A 65 -3.05 -2.13 14.39
CA TYR A 65 -2.72 -3.07 15.47
C TYR A 65 -3.78 -3.10 16.58
N ALA A 66 -4.38 -1.96 16.93
CA ALA A 66 -5.49 -1.90 17.87
C ALA A 66 -6.69 -2.72 17.39
N THR A 67 -7.06 -2.58 16.10
CA THR A 67 -8.16 -3.36 15.50
C THR A 67 -7.84 -4.86 15.51
N ILE A 68 -6.61 -5.25 15.22
CA ILE A 68 -6.19 -6.66 15.26
C ILE A 68 -6.23 -7.22 16.68
N VAL A 69 -5.73 -6.46 17.68
CA VAL A 69 -5.83 -6.87 19.10
C VAL A 69 -7.28 -7.08 19.50
N LEU A 70 -8.16 -6.13 19.16
CA LEU A 70 -9.59 -6.23 19.47
C LEU A 70 -10.24 -7.44 18.78
N ALA A 71 -9.99 -7.63 17.48
CA ALA A 71 -10.58 -8.73 16.73
C ALA A 71 -10.18 -10.10 17.31
N TYR A 72 -8.88 -10.31 17.56
CA TYR A 72 -8.43 -11.58 18.14
C TYR A 72 -8.87 -11.78 19.58
N SER A 73 -8.97 -10.69 20.38
CA SER A 73 -9.49 -10.76 21.75
C SER A 73 -10.97 -11.11 21.75
N VAL A 74 -11.77 -10.51 20.87
CA VAL A 74 -13.20 -10.85 20.74
C VAL A 74 -13.36 -12.32 20.34
N PHE A 75 -12.62 -12.81 19.37
CA PHE A 75 -12.69 -14.21 18.93
C PHE A 75 -12.22 -15.20 20.02
N TYR A 76 -11.29 -14.77 20.87
CA TYR A 76 -10.83 -15.57 21.99
C TYR A 76 -11.88 -15.76 23.07
N PHE A 77 -12.62 -14.67 23.44
CA PHE A 77 -13.64 -14.69 24.50
C PHE A 77 -15.04 -15.05 24.00
N ARG A 78 -15.35 -14.76 22.75
CA ARG A 78 -16.68 -14.89 22.13
C ARG A 78 -16.54 -15.49 20.73
N SER A 79 -16.29 -16.79 20.69
CA SER A 79 -16.19 -17.54 19.43
C SER A 79 -17.47 -17.53 18.59
N ASP A 80 -18.63 -17.27 19.24
CA ASP A 80 -19.93 -17.08 18.59
C ASP A 80 -19.98 -15.83 17.69
N LEU A 81 -19.13 -14.83 17.92
CA LEU A 81 -19.00 -13.64 17.08
C LEU A 81 -18.01 -13.80 15.92
N ALA A 82 -17.38 -14.96 15.78
CA ALA A 82 -16.52 -15.28 14.65
C ALA A 82 -17.35 -15.59 13.39
N ILE A 83 -18.29 -14.67 13.07
CA ILE A 83 -19.08 -14.79 11.84
C ILE A 83 -18.17 -14.65 10.61
N PRO A 84 -18.49 -15.34 9.52
CA PRO A 84 -17.67 -15.37 8.31
C PRO A 84 -17.32 -14.00 7.73
N LEU A 85 -18.26 -13.04 7.78
CA LEU A 85 -18.04 -11.67 7.33
C LEU A 85 -16.90 -10.97 8.12
N VAL A 86 -16.85 -11.16 9.45
CA VAL A 86 -15.78 -10.59 10.28
C VAL A 86 -14.45 -11.27 10.01
N ALA A 87 -14.44 -12.58 9.76
CA ALA A 87 -13.25 -13.31 9.36
C ALA A 87 -12.70 -12.82 8.02
N PHE A 88 -13.58 -12.60 7.04
CA PHE A 88 -13.22 -12.03 5.74
C PHE A 88 -12.67 -10.60 5.87
N SER A 89 -13.34 -9.74 6.65
CA SER A 89 -12.89 -8.36 6.90
C SER A 89 -11.53 -8.32 7.57
N LYS A 90 -11.29 -9.20 8.55
CA LYS A 90 -9.98 -9.38 9.20
C LYS A 90 -8.90 -9.82 8.21
N PHE A 91 -9.21 -10.78 7.34
CA PHE A 91 -8.30 -11.22 6.29
C PHE A 91 -7.96 -10.06 5.33
N GLY A 92 -8.96 -9.32 4.86
CA GLY A 92 -8.77 -8.17 4.00
C GLY A 92 -7.90 -7.09 4.63
N LEU A 93 -8.13 -6.77 5.92
CA LEU A 93 -7.34 -5.80 6.67
C LEU A 93 -5.88 -6.23 6.81
N THR A 94 -5.62 -7.49 7.16
CA THR A 94 -4.24 -8.00 7.29
C THR A 94 -3.52 -8.09 5.96
N PHE A 95 -4.23 -8.46 4.89
CA PHE A 95 -3.69 -8.47 3.52
C PHE A 95 -3.32 -7.05 3.05
N PHE A 96 -4.22 -6.09 3.24
CA PHE A 96 -3.94 -4.69 2.92
C PHE A 96 -2.72 -4.16 3.69
N SER A 97 -2.65 -4.44 5.00
CA SER A 97 -1.51 -4.04 5.85
C SER A 97 -0.20 -4.68 5.38
N PHE A 98 -0.23 -5.93 4.96
CA PHE A 98 0.93 -6.61 4.39
C PHE A 98 1.42 -5.93 3.11
N LEU A 99 0.52 -5.66 2.14
CA LEU A 99 0.87 -4.96 0.90
C LEU A 99 1.41 -3.55 1.19
N PHE A 100 0.79 -2.83 2.12
CA PHE A 100 1.24 -1.51 2.52
C PHE A 100 2.62 -1.54 3.18
N SER A 101 2.90 -2.55 4.00
CA SER A 101 4.21 -2.77 4.61
C SER A 101 5.28 -3.07 3.56
N LEU A 102 4.97 -3.87 2.54
CA LEU A 102 5.85 -4.10 1.40
C LEU A 102 6.13 -2.79 0.65
N TYR A 103 5.11 -2.00 0.35
CA TYR A 103 5.26 -0.70 -0.29
C TYR A 103 6.22 0.21 0.48
N LEU A 104 6.05 0.34 1.80
CA LEU A 104 6.93 1.14 2.66
C LEU A 104 8.36 0.60 2.70
N THR A 105 8.53 -0.72 2.68
CA THR A 105 9.85 -1.36 2.61
C THR A 105 10.54 -1.07 1.29
N PHE A 106 9.82 -1.10 0.17
CA PHE A 106 10.34 -0.70 -1.13
C PHE A 106 10.76 0.79 -1.17
N ILE A 107 10.00 1.68 -0.52
CA ILE A 107 10.39 3.10 -0.37
C ILE A 107 11.73 3.21 0.36
N GLN A 108 11.92 2.49 1.46
CA GLN A 108 13.19 2.49 2.21
C GLN A 108 14.35 2.00 1.34
N ALA A 109 14.15 0.92 0.58
CA ALA A 109 15.20 0.31 -0.24
C ALA A 109 15.58 1.17 -1.47
N PHE A 110 14.61 1.69 -2.20
CA PHE A 110 14.83 2.27 -3.52
C PHE A 110 14.77 3.80 -3.54
N SER A 111 13.88 4.41 -2.76
CA SER A 111 13.67 5.85 -2.75
C SER A 111 14.56 6.55 -1.72
N LEU A 112 14.49 6.13 -0.47
CA LEU A 112 15.25 6.72 0.62
C LEU A 112 16.69 6.19 0.68
N LYS A 113 16.89 4.92 0.30
CA LYS A 113 18.15 4.18 0.45
C LYS A 113 18.68 4.20 1.88
N GLN A 114 17.76 4.18 2.82
CA GLN A 114 18.02 4.21 4.25
C GLN A 114 17.07 3.21 4.94
N TRP A 115 17.59 2.50 5.91
CA TRP A 115 16.88 1.45 6.61
C TRP A 115 16.47 1.90 8.00
N CYS A 116 15.19 1.70 8.33
CA CYS A 116 14.64 1.91 9.66
C CYS A 116 14.32 0.55 10.28
N VAL A 117 15.08 0.14 11.27
CA VAL A 117 14.90 -1.16 11.95
C VAL A 117 13.50 -1.25 12.57
N TRP A 118 13.02 -0.20 13.22
CA TRP A 118 11.67 -0.18 13.81
C TRP A 118 10.56 -0.33 12.76
N CYS A 119 10.73 0.31 11.59
CA CYS A 119 9.77 0.16 10.50
C CYS A 119 9.79 -1.26 9.91
N LEU A 120 10.97 -1.86 9.77
CA LEU A 120 11.12 -3.25 9.32
C LEU A 120 10.53 -4.24 10.33
N THR A 121 10.72 -3.99 11.64
CA THR A 121 10.10 -4.80 12.69
C THR A 121 8.58 -4.74 12.59
N SER A 122 7.99 -3.56 12.41
CA SER A 122 6.55 -3.41 12.19
C SER A 122 6.10 -4.15 10.92
N ALA A 123 6.84 -4.03 9.83
CA ALA A 123 6.54 -4.75 8.59
C ALA A 123 6.62 -6.28 8.77
N GLY A 124 7.61 -6.77 9.51
CA GLY A 124 7.75 -8.18 9.86
C GLY A 124 6.57 -8.69 10.70
N LEU A 125 6.15 -7.93 11.72
CA LEU A 125 4.98 -8.27 12.55
C LEU A 125 3.69 -8.33 11.71
N SER A 126 3.46 -7.34 10.86
CA SER A 126 2.30 -7.30 9.95
C SER A 126 2.31 -8.47 8.97
N SER A 127 3.47 -8.79 8.38
CA SER A 127 3.64 -9.95 7.49
C SER A 127 3.36 -11.27 8.20
N PHE A 128 3.86 -11.41 9.42
CA PHE A 128 3.64 -12.61 10.22
C PHE A 128 2.16 -12.80 10.58
N ILE A 129 1.47 -11.74 10.98
CA ILE A 129 0.02 -11.77 11.26
C ILE A 129 -0.75 -12.19 10.01
N PHE A 130 -0.42 -11.64 8.85
CA PHE A 130 -1.07 -12.01 7.58
C PHE A 130 -0.81 -13.47 7.20
N LEU A 131 0.44 -13.93 7.23
CA LEU A 131 0.79 -15.32 6.92
C LEU A 131 0.08 -16.31 7.86
N SER A 132 -0.03 -15.96 9.15
CA SER A 132 -0.79 -16.76 10.10
C SER A 132 -2.27 -16.87 9.72
N ASN A 133 -2.90 -15.80 9.19
CA ASN A 133 -4.27 -15.86 8.69
C ASN A 133 -4.40 -16.81 7.49
N ILE A 134 -3.43 -16.84 6.58
CA ILE A 134 -3.42 -17.81 5.46
C ILE A 134 -3.38 -19.24 6.01
N PHE A 135 -2.54 -19.49 7.03
CA PHE A 135 -2.48 -20.79 7.69
C PHE A 135 -3.83 -21.20 8.28
N TYR A 136 -4.53 -20.28 8.95
CA TYR A 136 -5.87 -20.53 9.49
C TYR A 136 -6.87 -20.97 8.42
N VAL A 137 -6.89 -20.28 7.29
CA VAL A 137 -7.79 -20.59 6.17
C VAL A 137 -7.38 -21.93 5.51
N LYS A 138 -6.08 -22.14 5.25
CA LYS A 138 -5.58 -23.31 4.55
C LYS A 138 -5.76 -24.62 5.32
N PHE A 139 -5.62 -24.59 6.65
CA PHE A 139 -5.76 -25.76 7.50
C PHE A 139 -7.19 -25.96 8.05
N GLY A 140 -8.17 -25.25 7.51
CA GLY A 140 -9.58 -25.44 7.82
C GLY A 140 -10.02 -25.00 9.22
N PHE A 141 -9.19 -24.22 9.93
CA PHE A 141 -9.57 -23.64 11.22
C PHE A 141 -10.64 -22.55 11.06
N VAL A 142 -10.71 -21.91 9.89
CA VAL A 142 -11.81 -21.02 9.49
C VAL A 142 -12.12 -21.35 8.04
N SER A 143 -13.20 -22.07 7.79
CA SER A 143 -13.80 -22.13 6.45
C SER A 143 -14.56 -20.83 6.24
N ILE A 144 -14.24 -20.09 5.18
CA ILE A 144 -15.08 -18.99 4.72
C ILE A 144 -16.15 -19.65 3.85
N PRO A 145 -17.42 -19.77 4.30
CA PRO A 145 -18.47 -20.38 3.49
C PRO A 145 -18.70 -19.61 2.20
N ALA A 146 -19.10 -20.30 1.13
CA ALA A 146 -19.40 -19.66 -0.15
C ALA A 146 -20.46 -18.55 -0.02
N GLU A 147 -21.42 -18.71 0.90
CA GLU A 147 -22.48 -17.76 1.23
C GLU A 147 -21.93 -16.36 1.59
N VAL A 148 -20.77 -16.27 2.25
CA VAL A 148 -20.14 -14.99 2.57
C VAL A 148 -19.66 -14.27 1.35
N PHE A 149 -19.18 -15.01 0.36
CA PHE A 149 -18.75 -14.40 -0.89
C PHE A 149 -19.95 -13.87 -1.69
N GLU A 150 -21.11 -14.50 -1.58
CA GLU A 150 -22.36 -13.96 -2.16
C GLU A 150 -22.79 -12.66 -1.49
N GLU A 151 -22.74 -12.58 -0.14
CA GLU A 151 -23.07 -11.34 0.60
C GLU A 151 -22.11 -10.18 0.30
N VAL A 152 -20.82 -10.45 0.11
CA VAL A 152 -19.81 -9.40 -0.13
C VAL A 152 -19.55 -9.18 -1.62
N TYR A 153 -20.10 -9.99 -2.51
CA TYR A 153 -19.82 -9.95 -3.95
C TYR A 153 -20.09 -8.56 -4.54
N GLU A 154 -21.24 -7.99 -4.30
CA GLU A 154 -21.59 -6.65 -4.81
C GLU A 154 -20.59 -5.58 -4.31
N VAL A 155 -20.20 -5.65 -3.04
CA VAL A 155 -19.21 -4.72 -2.47
C VAL A 155 -17.84 -4.90 -3.13
N LEU A 156 -17.44 -6.14 -3.41
CA LEU A 156 -16.19 -6.45 -4.11
C LEU A 156 -16.20 -5.94 -5.55
N VAL A 157 -17.30 -6.15 -6.29
CA VAL A 157 -17.47 -5.65 -7.66
C VAL A 157 -17.44 -4.12 -7.67
N VAL A 158 -18.22 -3.46 -6.82
CA VAL A 158 -18.22 -2.00 -6.72
C VAL A 158 -16.83 -1.47 -6.35
N GLY A 159 -16.17 -2.06 -5.36
CA GLY A 159 -14.80 -1.71 -4.97
C GLY A 159 -13.80 -1.90 -6.11
N HIS A 160 -13.93 -2.98 -6.88
CA HIS A 160 -13.09 -3.27 -8.05
C HIS A 160 -13.26 -2.24 -9.16
N LEU A 161 -14.50 -1.89 -9.51
CA LEU A 161 -14.80 -0.89 -10.53
C LEU A 161 -14.39 0.52 -10.10
N LEU A 162 -14.70 0.90 -8.86
CA LEU A 162 -14.29 2.20 -8.32
C LEU A 162 -12.77 2.35 -8.26
N SER A 163 -12.06 1.33 -7.82
CA SER A 163 -10.59 1.36 -7.78
C SER A 163 -9.99 1.46 -9.19
N THR A 164 -10.58 0.76 -10.16
CA THR A 164 -10.14 0.83 -11.56
C THR A 164 -10.36 2.24 -12.13
N GLY A 165 -11.53 2.83 -11.91
CA GLY A 165 -11.84 4.20 -12.37
C GLY A 165 -10.95 5.25 -11.70
N LEU A 166 -10.72 5.12 -10.38
CA LEU A 166 -9.87 6.01 -9.61
C LEU A 166 -8.39 5.92 -10.05
N GLY A 167 -7.87 4.71 -10.22
CA GLY A 167 -6.49 4.49 -10.66
C GLY A 167 -6.24 4.98 -12.08
N PHE A 168 -7.18 4.74 -12.99
CA PHE A 168 -7.14 5.25 -14.36
C PHE A 168 -7.16 6.78 -14.40
N GLY A 169 -8.12 7.41 -13.71
CA GLY A 169 -8.24 8.87 -13.66
C GLY A 169 -7.01 9.54 -13.06
N ALA A 170 -6.49 9.02 -11.94
CA ALA A 170 -5.27 9.51 -11.32
C ALA A 170 -4.06 9.39 -12.24
N SER A 171 -3.95 8.29 -13.00
CA SER A 171 -2.85 8.08 -13.96
C SER A 171 -2.90 9.06 -15.14
N ILE A 172 -4.08 9.42 -15.62
CA ILE A 172 -4.25 10.45 -16.66
C ILE A 172 -3.82 11.82 -16.12
N ILE A 173 -4.27 12.20 -14.92
CA ILE A 173 -3.86 13.49 -14.32
C ILE A 173 -2.34 13.51 -14.12
N GLY A 174 -1.75 12.41 -13.64
CA GLY A 174 -0.31 12.26 -13.54
C GLY A 174 0.42 12.43 -14.87
N MET A 175 -0.14 11.91 -15.97
CA MET A 175 0.41 12.06 -17.32
C MET A 175 0.38 13.52 -17.80
N ILE A 176 -0.73 14.23 -17.58
CA ILE A 176 -0.86 15.65 -17.91
C ILE A 176 0.17 16.49 -17.14
N MET A 177 0.33 16.22 -15.85
CA MET A 177 1.32 16.92 -15.02
C MET A 177 2.76 16.63 -15.45
N LEU A 178 3.10 15.39 -15.78
CA LEU A 178 4.39 15.00 -16.31
C LEU A 178 4.68 15.70 -17.66
N TRP A 179 3.68 15.77 -18.52
CA TRP A 179 3.83 16.44 -19.82
C TRP A 179 4.09 17.95 -19.66
N LYS A 180 3.33 18.63 -18.77
CA LYS A 180 3.59 20.02 -18.40
C LYS A 180 5.01 20.20 -17.86
N PHE A 181 5.41 19.34 -16.92
CA PHE A 181 6.76 19.37 -16.34
C PHE A 181 7.87 19.24 -17.40
N ILE A 182 7.68 18.35 -18.38
CA ILE A 182 8.67 18.17 -19.46
C ILE A 182 8.77 19.40 -20.35
N LYS A 183 7.65 20.11 -20.57
CA LYS A 183 7.59 21.31 -21.40
C LYS A 183 8.26 22.51 -20.71
N ASP A 184 7.99 22.73 -19.44
CA ASP A 184 8.38 23.94 -18.72
C ASP A 184 9.65 23.74 -17.85
N PHE A 185 10.05 22.49 -17.59
CA PHE A 185 11.15 22.08 -16.70
C PHE A 185 11.11 22.69 -15.29
N LYS A 186 9.95 23.20 -14.86
CA LYS A 186 9.72 23.84 -13.57
C LYS A 186 8.61 23.11 -12.82
N VAL A 187 8.83 22.79 -11.56
CA VAL A 187 7.82 22.24 -10.65
C VAL A 187 7.80 23.14 -9.42
N SER A 188 6.66 23.76 -9.17
CA SER A 188 6.43 24.47 -7.90
C SER A 188 6.30 23.48 -6.74
N VAL A 189 6.48 23.94 -5.50
CA VAL A 189 6.28 23.11 -4.30
C VAL A 189 4.87 22.53 -4.28
N PHE A 190 3.87 23.34 -4.66
CA PHE A 190 2.47 22.93 -4.75
C PHE A 190 2.25 21.80 -5.78
N GLU A 191 2.83 21.93 -6.96
CA GLU A 191 2.75 20.88 -7.99
C GLU A 191 3.44 19.58 -7.56
N ALA A 192 4.55 19.67 -6.83
CA ALA A 192 5.21 18.51 -6.26
C ALA A 192 4.33 17.78 -5.23
N ASP A 193 3.61 18.51 -4.40
CA ASP A 193 2.69 17.92 -3.41
C ASP A 193 1.46 17.28 -4.10
N ILE A 194 0.92 17.89 -5.15
CA ILE A 194 -0.13 17.27 -5.96
C ILE A 194 0.37 15.97 -6.60
N MET A 195 1.57 15.96 -7.19
CA MET A 195 2.13 14.74 -7.77
C MET A 195 2.29 13.63 -6.74
N ARG A 196 2.71 13.94 -5.51
CA ARG A 196 2.78 12.96 -4.41
C ARG A 196 1.40 12.40 -4.06
N THR A 197 0.40 13.26 -3.98
CA THR A 197 -0.99 12.84 -3.71
C THR A 197 -1.52 11.94 -4.82
N ILE A 198 -1.28 12.26 -6.09
CA ILE A 198 -1.65 11.41 -7.23
C ILE A 198 -1.01 10.02 -7.12
N ILE A 199 0.27 9.95 -6.77
CA ILE A 199 0.98 8.69 -6.54
C ILE A 199 0.28 7.87 -5.43
N GLN A 200 -0.07 8.50 -4.32
CA GLN A 200 -0.76 7.84 -3.21
C GLN A 200 -2.13 7.31 -3.63
N VAL A 201 -2.87 8.07 -4.44
CA VAL A 201 -4.16 7.64 -5.02
C VAL A 201 -3.98 6.41 -5.93
N ILE A 202 -2.97 6.40 -6.79
CA ILE A 202 -2.68 5.25 -7.67
C ILE A 202 -2.36 4.01 -6.83
N TRP A 203 -1.52 4.13 -5.80
CA TRP A 203 -1.20 3.00 -4.92
C TRP A 203 -2.39 2.52 -4.13
N PHE A 204 -3.19 3.42 -3.58
CA PHE A 204 -4.41 3.09 -2.86
C PHE A 204 -5.41 2.34 -3.77
N ALA A 205 -5.63 2.86 -4.98
CA ALA A 205 -6.47 2.20 -5.99
C ALA A 205 -5.92 0.80 -6.35
N THR A 206 -4.61 0.67 -6.53
CA THR A 206 -3.97 -0.62 -6.83
C THR A 206 -4.16 -1.61 -5.68
N PHE A 207 -4.06 -1.19 -4.42
CA PHE A 207 -4.29 -2.06 -3.27
C PHE A 207 -5.74 -2.54 -3.20
N ILE A 208 -6.72 -1.65 -3.41
CA ILE A 208 -8.14 -2.04 -3.45
C ILE A 208 -8.40 -2.97 -4.62
N LEU A 209 -7.81 -2.71 -5.79
CA LEU A 209 -7.93 -3.55 -6.98
C LEU A 209 -7.44 -4.98 -6.70
N ILE A 210 -6.27 -5.12 -6.08
CA ILE A 210 -5.71 -6.45 -5.74
C ILE A 210 -6.60 -7.14 -4.71
N LEU A 211 -7.02 -6.43 -3.67
CA LEU A 211 -7.86 -7.00 -2.61
C LEU A 211 -9.22 -7.47 -3.14
N SER A 212 -9.90 -6.62 -3.91
CA SER A 212 -11.21 -6.95 -4.49
C SER A 212 -11.08 -8.05 -5.55
N GLY A 213 -10.04 -8.01 -6.40
CA GLY A 213 -9.77 -9.07 -7.37
C GLY A 213 -9.49 -10.42 -6.73
N PHE A 214 -8.78 -10.44 -5.60
CA PHE A 214 -8.56 -11.63 -4.82
C PHE A 214 -9.88 -12.17 -4.22
N GLY A 215 -10.73 -11.29 -3.68
CA GLY A 215 -12.05 -11.68 -3.17
C GLY A 215 -12.95 -12.25 -4.28
N LEU A 216 -13.00 -11.62 -5.45
CA LEU A 216 -13.75 -12.10 -6.61
C LEU A 216 -13.25 -13.44 -7.15
N TYR A 217 -11.94 -13.71 -7.07
CA TYR A 217 -11.39 -15.01 -7.42
C TYR A 217 -11.92 -16.11 -6.49
N PHE A 218 -12.00 -15.87 -5.20
CA PHE A 218 -12.53 -16.85 -4.23
C PHE A 218 -14.05 -17.03 -4.28
N SER A 219 -14.80 -16.04 -4.79
CA SER A 219 -16.24 -16.21 -5.05
C SER A 219 -16.54 -17.13 -6.23
N GLY A 220 -15.53 -17.59 -6.97
CA GLY A 220 -15.69 -18.40 -8.17
C GLY A 220 -16.06 -17.63 -9.43
N GLU A 221 -16.29 -16.33 -9.30
CA GLU A 221 -16.59 -15.43 -10.40
C GLU A 221 -15.29 -14.84 -10.99
N GLY A 222 -15.26 -14.63 -12.28
CA GLY A 222 -14.12 -13.98 -12.94
C GLY A 222 -12.83 -14.81 -13.06
N VAL A 223 -12.92 -16.13 -12.91
CA VAL A 223 -11.79 -17.07 -13.06
C VAL A 223 -11.23 -17.08 -14.48
N ASP A 224 -12.05 -16.71 -15.46
CA ASP A 224 -11.65 -16.63 -16.85
C ASP A 224 -10.48 -15.67 -17.05
N ASN A 225 -9.42 -16.18 -17.67
CA ASN A 225 -8.22 -15.42 -17.98
C ASN A 225 -7.49 -14.84 -16.74
N ILE A 226 -7.60 -15.49 -15.57
CA ILE A 226 -6.99 -15.01 -14.31
C ILE A 226 -5.48 -14.76 -14.45
N LEU A 227 -4.76 -15.61 -15.19
CA LEU A 227 -3.33 -15.42 -15.41
C LEU A 227 -3.03 -14.15 -16.21
N ILE A 228 -3.88 -13.82 -17.19
CA ILE A 228 -3.73 -12.59 -17.99
C ILE A 228 -4.02 -11.38 -17.10
N LYS A 229 -5.14 -11.40 -16.34
CA LYS A 229 -5.52 -10.35 -15.39
C LYS A 229 -4.40 -10.12 -14.36
N ALA A 230 -3.90 -11.18 -13.73
CA ALA A 230 -2.80 -11.11 -12.77
C ALA A 230 -1.50 -10.58 -13.40
N GLY A 231 -1.19 -10.99 -14.63
CA GLY A 231 -0.04 -10.49 -15.39
C GLY A 231 -0.12 -8.97 -15.64
N ILE A 232 -1.29 -8.46 -16.04
CA ILE A 232 -1.51 -7.02 -16.25
C ILE A 232 -1.34 -6.25 -14.94
N VAL A 233 -1.92 -6.74 -13.83
CA VAL A 233 -1.77 -6.13 -12.51
C VAL A 233 -0.31 -6.16 -12.04
N PHE A 234 0.42 -7.25 -12.29
CA PHE A 234 1.84 -7.33 -11.98
C PHE A 234 2.65 -6.28 -12.74
N VAL A 235 2.42 -6.14 -14.06
CA VAL A 235 3.06 -5.10 -14.88
C VAL A 235 2.71 -3.70 -14.34
N LEU A 236 1.43 -3.45 -14.01
CA LEU A 236 0.99 -2.19 -13.41
C LEU A 236 1.77 -1.87 -12.13
N VAL A 237 1.89 -2.83 -11.21
CA VAL A 237 2.61 -2.67 -9.94
C VAL A 237 4.09 -2.36 -10.18
N VAL A 238 4.77 -3.16 -11.03
CA VAL A 238 6.21 -3.00 -11.29
C VAL A 238 6.49 -1.65 -11.97
N VAL A 239 5.74 -1.31 -13.01
CA VAL A 239 5.95 -0.04 -13.74
C VAL A 239 5.63 1.16 -12.86
N SER A 240 4.54 1.10 -12.07
CA SER A 240 4.21 2.14 -11.11
C SER A 240 5.28 2.26 -10.01
N ALA A 241 5.84 1.16 -9.52
CA ALA A 241 6.92 1.19 -8.55
C ALA A 241 8.17 1.87 -9.12
N VAL A 242 8.62 1.49 -10.31
CA VAL A 242 9.78 2.11 -10.97
C VAL A 242 9.55 3.62 -11.19
N LEU A 243 8.39 4.00 -11.72
CA LEU A 243 8.06 5.39 -11.97
C LEU A 243 8.01 6.19 -10.66
N ASN A 244 7.25 5.73 -9.69
CA ASN A 244 6.90 6.49 -8.50
C ASN A 244 7.95 6.45 -7.40
N LEU A 245 8.71 5.35 -7.27
CA LEU A 245 9.70 5.20 -6.21
C LEU A 245 11.13 5.55 -6.66
N ILE A 246 11.42 5.49 -7.95
CA ILE A 246 12.78 5.70 -8.46
C ILE A 246 12.89 6.98 -9.29
N ILE A 247 11.98 7.18 -10.24
CA ILE A 247 12.11 8.25 -11.25
C ILE A 247 11.56 9.57 -10.73
N LEU A 248 10.31 9.60 -10.29
CA LEU A 248 9.64 10.83 -9.87
C LEU A 248 10.32 11.55 -8.69
N PRO A 249 10.75 10.88 -7.61
CA PRO A 249 11.46 11.57 -6.54
C PRO A 249 12.74 12.25 -6.99
N LYS A 250 13.48 11.61 -7.92
CA LYS A 250 14.69 12.20 -8.50
C LYS A 250 14.38 13.43 -9.35
N MET A 251 13.29 13.38 -10.13
CA MET A 251 12.85 14.50 -10.97
C MET A 251 12.42 15.69 -10.09
N ILE A 252 11.56 15.45 -9.09
CA ILE A 252 11.08 16.48 -8.16
C ILE A 252 12.26 17.13 -7.42
N LYS A 253 13.16 16.32 -6.84
CA LYS A 253 14.33 16.83 -6.13
C LYS A 253 15.23 17.71 -7.02
N ARG A 254 15.48 17.30 -8.25
CA ARG A 254 16.27 18.07 -9.20
C ARG A 254 15.59 19.38 -9.58
N SER A 255 14.28 19.36 -9.82
CA SER A 255 13.52 20.56 -10.14
C SER A 255 13.52 21.58 -9.01
N LEU A 256 13.33 21.14 -7.76
CA LEU A 256 13.39 22.02 -6.59
C LEU A 256 14.78 22.66 -6.41
N LEU A 257 15.86 21.91 -6.68
CA LEU A 257 17.22 22.45 -6.65
C LEU A 257 17.44 23.49 -7.76
N PHE A 258 16.87 23.30 -8.95
CA PHE A 258 16.94 24.28 -10.05
C PHE A 258 16.24 25.60 -9.69
N MET A 259 15.07 25.53 -9.05
CA MET A 259 14.34 26.72 -8.60
C MET A 259 15.07 27.49 -7.49
N GLY A 260 15.95 26.83 -6.71
CA GLY A 260 16.84 27.45 -5.71
C GLY A 260 18.11 28.10 -6.31
N GLY A 261 18.19 28.29 -7.63
CA GLY A 261 19.34 28.94 -8.31
C GLY A 261 20.45 27.98 -8.73
N GLY A 262 20.27 26.67 -8.57
CA GLY A 262 21.21 25.66 -9.04
C GLY A 262 21.02 25.32 -10.53
N ASN A 263 22.11 25.22 -11.30
CA ASN A 263 22.11 24.80 -12.70
C ASN A 263 21.89 23.27 -12.84
N VAL A 264 20.70 22.79 -12.50
CA VAL A 264 20.37 21.34 -12.60
C VAL A 264 19.26 21.15 -13.62
N SER A 265 19.59 20.70 -14.81
CA SER A 265 18.60 20.27 -15.81
C SER A 265 18.23 18.79 -15.62
N VAL A 266 16.97 18.45 -15.82
CA VAL A 266 16.57 17.03 -15.93
C VAL A 266 16.97 16.55 -17.32
N SER A 267 17.67 15.42 -17.39
CA SER A 267 18.10 14.92 -18.70
C SER A 267 16.90 14.57 -19.58
N PRO A 268 16.90 14.89 -20.87
CA PRO A 268 15.80 14.57 -21.79
C PRO A 268 15.45 13.06 -21.80
N ALA A 269 16.43 12.20 -21.55
CA ALA A 269 16.23 10.77 -21.47
C ALA A 269 15.35 10.37 -20.26
N VAL A 270 15.58 10.95 -19.09
CA VAL A 270 14.77 10.68 -17.88
C VAL A 270 13.34 11.19 -18.07
N SER A 271 13.18 12.35 -18.69
CA SER A 271 11.86 12.92 -18.99
C SER A 271 11.07 12.04 -19.95
N ARG A 272 11.68 11.58 -21.04
CA ARG A 272 11.03 10.66 -21.99
C ARG A 272 10.71 9.30 -21.34
N ALA A 273 11.63 8.75 -20.55
CA ALA A 273 11.41 7.50 -19.84
C ALA A 273 10.22 7.61 -18.88
N SER A 274 10.07 8.72 -18.15
CA SER A 274 8.95 8.92 -17.24
C SER A 274 7.60 9.00 -17.96
N LEU A 275 7.54 9.65 -19.12
CA LEU A 275 6.34 9.66 -19.97
C LEU A 275 5.99 8.27 -20.48
N LEU A 276 6.97 7.54 -21.03
CA LEU A 276 6.73 6.18 -21.54
C LEU A 276 6.24 5.25 -20.45
N LEU A 277 6.84 5.28 -19.26
CA LEU A 277 6.41 4.46 -18.13
C LEU A 277 4.99 4.84 -17.67
N ASN A 278 4.69 6.13 -17.58
CA ASN A 278 3.33 6.53 -17.22
C ASN A 278 2.28 6.19 -18.28
N SER A 279 2.64 6.23 -19.56
CA SER A 279 1.78 5.74 -20.64
C SER A 279 1.49 4.25 -20.51
N LEU A 280 2.49 3.45 -20.11
CA LEU A 280 2.30 2.02 -19.82
C LEU A 280 1.36 1.81 -18.61
N VAL A 281 1.47 2.65 -17.56
CA VAL A 281 0.54 2.61 -16.42
C VAL A 281 -0.90 2.91 -16.88
N VAL A 282 -1.10 3.94 -17.70
CA VAL A 282 -2.43 4.27 -18.25
C VAL A 282 -2.97 3.12 -19.11
N LEU A 283 -2.13 2.54 -19.97
CA LEU A 283 -2.52 1.39 -20.80
C LEU A 283 -2.90 0.17 -19.94
N ALA A 284 -2.15 -0.12 -18.89
CA ALA A 284 -2.47 -1.21 -17.98
C ALA A 284 -3.84 -0.98 -17.31
N TRP A 285 -4.16 0.24 -16.87
CA TRP A 285 -5.47 0.59 -16.32
C TRP A 285 -6.59 0.44 -17.35
N VAL A 286 -6.36 0.83 -18.62
CA VAL A 286 -7.32 0.61 -19.71
C VAL A 286 -7.59 -0.88 -19.92
N CYS A 287 -6.54 -1.69 -19.95
CA CYS A 287 -6.68 -3.15 -20.06
C CYS A 287 -7.48 -3.72 -18.88
N ILE A 288 -7.17 -3.30 -17.65
CA ILE A 288 -7.91 -3.74 -16.45
C ILE A 288 -9.39 -3.35 -16.59
N LEU A 289 -9.70 -2.12 -17.02
CA LEU A 289 -11.05 -1.64 -17.20
C LEU A 289 -11.83 -2.49 -18.22
N ILE A 290 -11.21 -2.81 -19.36
CA ILE A 290 -11.82 -3.68 -20.40
C ILE A 290 -12.11 -5.07 -19.84
N PHE A 291 -11.18 -5.64 -19.05
CA PHE A 291 -11.38 -6.98 -18.45
C PHE A 291 -12.33 -6.95 -17.25
N SER A 292 -12.50 -5.81 -16.56
CA SER A 292 -13.44 -5.64 -15.46
C SER A 292 -14.89 -5.51 -15.91
N VAL A 293 -15.14 -4.97 -17.09
CA VAL A 293 -16.51 -4.84 -17.66
C VAL A 293 -17.07 -6.21 -18.13
N LYS A 294 -16.22 -7.22 -18.24
CA LYS A 294 -16.63 -8.59 -18.62
C LYS A 294 -16.91 -9.51 -17.41
N ILE A 295 -16.96 -8.95 -16.20
CA ILE A 295 -17.40 -9.64 -14.99
C ILE A 295 -18.96 -9.57 -14.90
#